data_b9b99c50ac148de2eecf38acda042ee4
#
_entry.id   b9b99c50ac148de2eecf38acda042ee4
#
_cell.length_a   1.000
_cell.length_b   1.000
_cell.length_c   1.000
_cell.angle_alpha   90.00
_cell.angle_beta   90.00
_cell.angle_gamma   90.00
#
_symmetry.space_group_name_H-M   'P 1'
#
loop_
_entity.id
_entity.type
_entity.pdbx_description
1 polymer ?
#
loop_
_entity_poly.entity_id
_entity_poly.type
_entity_poly.pdbx_seq_one_letter_code
_entity_poly.pdbx_strand_id
1 'polypeptide(L)'
;MSSPPAVVRERLDRAFQVVAGKGGVGRTLVASAIALRASQRGERVLLLEVNAPDSCARFLGVAPAPDEPREVLPNLWLCRMTPAGAMKEYALLILRFKALYTLVFENRLVKYLLRSIPSLAELTMMGKAWYHTTETLDDGSPRYTRVVVDAPATGHAMTFLSLSRIVADVVPPGVLKVAAEKMAALIESPIDSCLHLVALPEEMPVNEALELAVFSAKKLHMATGIGVMN
;
A
#
# COMPACT_ATOMS: atom_id res chain seq x y z
N MET A 1 -27.55 -5.70 12.83
CA MET A 1 -26.77 -5.90 11.60
C MET A 1 -26.21 -7.31 11.62
N SER A 2 -26.53 -8.14 10.64
CA SER A 2 -26.00 -9.52 10.55
C SER A 2 -24.49 -9.52 10.33
N SER A 3 -23.77 -10.41 11.01
CA SER A 3 -22.33 -10.60 10.77
C SER A 3 -22.07 -11.07 9.34
N PRO A 4 -21.02 -10.59 8.67
CA PRO A 4 -20.70 -11.03 7.31
C PRO A 4 -20.40 -12.54 7.29
N PRO A 5 -20.59 -13.22 6.14
CA PRO A 5 -20.22 -14.62 5.95
C PRO A 5 -18.76 -14.90 6.34
N ALA A 6 -18.46 -16.11 6.82
CA ALA A 6 -17.12 -16.50 7.28
C ALA A 6 -16.02 -16.26 6.21
N VAL A 7 -16.30 -16.58 4.94
CA VAL A 7 -15.37 -16.34 3.80
C VAL A 7 -15.04 -14.86 3.63
N VAL A 8 -16.00 -13.98 3.83
CA VAL A 8 -15.76 -12.52 3.73
C VAL A 8 -14.90 -12.03 4.91
N ARG A 9 -15.13 -12.60 6.12
CA ARG A 9 -14.27 -12.29 7.29
C ARG A 9 -12.84 -12.70 7.05
N GLU A 10 -12.60 -13.93 6.63
CA GLU A 10 -11.25 -14.45 6.36
C GLU A 10 -10.49 -13.58 5.34
N ARG A 11 -11.17 -13.08 4.30
CA ARG A 11 -10.57 -12.21 3.30
C ARG A 11 -10.31 -10.79 3.82
N LEU A 12 -11.06 -10.32 4.81
CA LEU A 12 -10.85 -9.04 5.47
C LEU A 12 -9.83 -9.11 6.63
N ASP A 13 -9.36 -10.30 7.00
CA ASP A 13 -8.45 -10.48 8.14
C ASP A 13 -6.97 -10.59 7.71
N ARG A 14 -6.62 -10.23 6.48
CA ARG A 14 -5.24 -10.19 5.98
C ARG A 14 -4.46 -9.01 6.54
N ALA A 15 -3.17 -9.22 6.80
CA ALA A 15 -2.29 -8.17 7.34
C ALA A 15 -2.03 -7.03 6.34
N PHE A 16 -1.92 -7.33 5.06
CA PHE A 16 -1.70 -6.37 3.98
C PHE A 16 -2.87 -6.39 2.98
N GLN A 17 -3.59 -5.30 2.89
CA GLN A 17 -4.79 -5.18 2.06
C GLN A 17 -4.66 -4.01 1.10
N VAL A 18 -4.88 -4.26 -0.17
CA VAL A 18 -4.86 -3.24 -1.22
C VAL A 18 -6.26 -3.05 -1.76
N VAL A 19 -6.72 -1.81 -1.84
CA VAL A 19 -8.02 -1.45 -2.43
C VAL A 19 -7.76 -0.77 -3.77
N ALA A 20 -8.24 -1.37 -4.85
CA ALA A 20 -8.01 -0.88 -6.19
C ALA A 20 -9.29 -0.90 -7.06
N GLY A 21 -9.25 -0.17 -8.17
CA GLY A 21 -10.34 -0.01 -9.12
C GLY A 21 -10.13 1.22 -9.99
N LYS A 22 -11.05 1.51 -10.90
CA LYS A 22 -11.04 2.69 -11.76
C LYS A 22 -11.06 3.99 -10.95
N GLY A 23 -10.61 5.10 -11.53
CA GLY A 23 -10.76 6.42 -10.94
C GLY A 23 -12.25 6.77 -10.72
N GLY A 24 -12.58 7.30 -9.52
CA GLY A 24 -13.95 7.77 -9.22
C GLY A 24 -14.94 6.70 -8.71
N VAL A 25 -14.57 5.43 -8.66
CA VAL A 25 -15.49 4.34 -8.23
C VAL A 25 -15.69 4.23 -6.70
N GLY A 26 -15.02 5.06 -5.90
CA GLY A 26 -15.17 5.04 -4.44
C GLY A 26 -14.12 4.20 -3.69
N ARG A 27 -12.97 3.92 -4.28
CA ARG A 27 -11.86 3.17 -3.65
C ARG A 27 -11.50 3.70 -2.27
N THR A 28 -11.28 5.01 -2.16
CA THR A 28 -10.92 5.70 -0.92
C THR A 28 -11.99 5.52 0.18
N LEU A 29 -13.27 5.57 -0.20
CA LEU A 29 -14.36 5.28 0.72
C LEU A 29 -14.29 3.85 1.27
N VAL A 30 -14.09 2.87 0.38
CA VAL A 30 -13.98 1.46 0.74
C VAL A 30 -12.73 1.20 1.59
N ALA A 31 -11.57 1.75 1.23
CA ALA A 31 -10.34 1.63 2.01
C ALA A 31 -10.51 2.23 3.42
N SER A 32 -11.08 3.42 3.51
CA SER A 32 -11.38 4.09 4.79
C SER A 32 -12.37 3.28 5.65
N ALA A 33 -13.40 2.71 5.04
CA ALA A 33 -14.39 1.88 5.73
C ALA A 33 -13.79 0.57 6.27
N ILE A 34 -12.94 -0.11 5.47
CA ILE A 34 -12.22 -1.32 5.91
C ILE A 34 -11.32 -0.98 7.10
N ALA A 35 -10.51 0.08 6.99
CA ALA A 35 -9.59 0.50 8.03
C ALA A 35 -10.32 0.91 9.31
N LEU A 36 -11.37 1.74 9.20
CA LEU A 36 -12.19 2.17 10.33
C LEU A 36 -12.87 0.97 11.02
N ARG A 37 -13.43 0.05 10.25
CA ARG A 37 -14.10 -1.13 10.81
C ARG A 37 -13.12 -2.04 11.56
N ALA A 38 -11.91 -2.22 11.06
CA ALA A 38 -10.90 -3.02 11.73
C ALA A 38 -10.42 -2.34 13.03
N SER A 39 -10.18 -1.02 13.03
CA SER A 39 -9.78 -0.27 14.23
C SER A 39 -10.84 -0.30 15.33
N GLN A 40 -12.13 -0.25 14.97
CA GLN A 40 -13.25 -0.39 15.90
C GLN A 40 -13.34 -1.79 16.56
N ARG A 41 -12.66 -2.80 16.01
CA ARG A 41 -12.51 -4.14 16.57
C ARG A 41 -11.29 -4.26 17.48
N GLY A 42 -10.57 -3.16 17.71
CA GLY A 42 -9.36 -3.13 18.54
C GLY A 42 -8.08 -3.49 17.79
N GLU A 43 -8.13 -3.63 16.47
CA GLU A 43 -6.95 -3.89 15.65
C GLU A 43 -6.13 -2.60 15.45
N ARG A 44 -4.80 -2.68 15.50
CA ARG A 44 -3.91 -1.56 15.16
C ARG A 44 -3.80 -1.44 13.65
N VAL A 45 -4.46 -0.45 13.07
CA VAL A 45 -4.62 -0.32 11.61
C VAL A 45 -3.87 0.89 11.09
N LEU A 46 -3.06 0.70 10.06
CA LEU A 46 -2.47 1.77 9.28
C LEU A 46 -3.17 1.88 7.92
N LEU A 47 -3.75 3.04 7.64
CA LEU A 47 -4.30 3.39 6.32
C LEU A 47 -3.27 4.23 5.56
N LEU A 48 -2.85 3.72 4.41
CA LEU A 48 -1.88 4.36 3.51
C LEU A 48 -2.60 4.96 2.30
N GLU A 49 -2.51 6.27 2.14
CA GLU A 49 -3.10 7.02 1.03
C GLU A 49 -2.04 7.28 -0.06
N VAL A 50 -2.14 6.58 -1.19
CA VAL A 50 -1.14 6.65 -2.26
C VAL A 50 -1.49 7.73 -3.28
N ASN A 51 -0.64 8.75 -3.42
CA ASN A 51 -0.77 9.82 -4.40
C ASN A 51 -2.12 10.57 -4.41
N ALA A 52 -2.91 10.47 -3.34
CA ALA A 52 -4.19 11.16 -3.23
C ALA A 52 -4.10 12.32 -2.22
N PRO A 53 -4.59 13.51 -2.54
CA PRO A 53 -4.55 14.64 -1.62
C PRO A 53 -5.67 14.54 -0.57
N ASP A 54 -5.34 14.05 0.63
CA ASP A 54 -6.18 14.06 1.84
C ASP A 54 -7.60 13.48 1.66
N SER A 55 -7.76 12.52 0.75
CA SER A 55 -9.06 11.93 0.44
C SER A 55 -9.55 11.03 1.58
N CYS A 56 -8.67 10.19 2.15
CA CYS A 56 -8.98 9.37 3.32
C CYS A 56 -9.31 10.23 4.54
N ALA A 57 -8.54 11.29 4.79
CA ALA A 57 -8.77 12.21 5.89
C ALA A 57 -10.17 12.85 5.83
N ARG A 58 -10.62 13.25 4.64
CA ARG A 58 -11.97 13.80 4.42
C ARG A 58 -13.07 12.79 4.71
N PHE A 59 -12.95 11.54 4.27
CA PHE A 59 -13.92 10.48 4.57
C PHE A 59 -13.97 10.12 6.06
N LEU A 60 -12.83 10.18 6.74
CA LEU A 60 -12.75 9.91 8.18
C LEU A 60 -13.13 11.12 9.05
N GLY A 61 -13.29 12.30 8.47
CA GLY A 61 -13.58 13.54 9.21
C GLY A 61 -12.43 14.00 10.11
N VAL A 62 -11.18 13.74 9.71
CA VAL A 62 -9.97 14.04 10.47
C VAL A 62 -9.07 15.05 9.75
N ALA A 63 -8.05 15.57 10.45
CA ALA A 63 -7.08 16.47 9.85
C ALA A 63 -6.25 15.77 8.75
N PRO A 64 -5.72 16.54 7.76
CA PRO A 64 -4.92 16.04 6.66
C PRO A 64 -3.83 15.06 7.06
N ALA A 65 -3.60 14.03 6.24
CA ALA A 65 -2.61 13.00 6.50
C ALA A 65 -1.18 13.55 6.41
N PRO A 66 -0.32 13.31 7.40
CA PRO A 66 1.11 13.60 7.28
C PRO A 66 1.83 12.53 6.46
N ASP A 67 3.08 12.79 6.10
CA ASP A 67 3.93 11.80 5.43
C ASP A 67 4.42 10.68 6.38
N GLU A 68 4.35 10.88 7.70
CA GLU A 68 4.62 9.87 8.73
C GLU A 68 3.31 9.37 9.35
N PRO A 69 3.21 8.09 9.77
CA PRO A 69 2.00 7.57 10.38
C PRO A 69 1.59 8.35 11.64
N ARG A 70 0.37 8.87 11.66
CA ARG A 70 -0.21 9.56 12.80
C ARG A 70 -1.54 8.92 13.19
N GLU A 71 -1.73 8.65 14.47
CA GLU A 71 -3.01 8.20 15.00
C GLU A 71 -4.05 9.31 14.86
N VAL A 72 -5.11 9.03 14.11
CA VAL A 72 -6.18 9.98 13.79
C VAL A 72 -7.50 9.65 14.46
N LEU A 73 -7.71 8.36 14.76
CA LEU A 73 -8.80 7.82 15.55
C LEU A 73 -8.24 6.67 16.41
N PRO A 74 -8.94 6.22 17.47
CA PRO A 74 -8.47 5.11 18.29
C PRO A 74 -8.10 3.88 17.46
N ASN A 75 -6.85 3.42 17.57
CA ASN A 75 -6.27 2.30 16.82
C ASN A 75 -6.23 2.49 15.29
N LEU A 76 -6.42 3.70 14.78
CA LEU A 76 -6.34 4.00 13.35
C LEU A 76 -5.28 5.08 13.08
N TRP A 77 -4.23 4.69 12.40
CA TRP A 77 -3.18 5.59 11.89
C TRP A 77 -3.43 5.89 10.42
N LEU A 78 -3.17 7.13 10.04
CA LEU A 78 -3.24 7.59 8.66
C LEU A 78 -1.88 8.13 8.23
N CYS A 79 -1.45 7.76 7.02
CA CYS A 79 -0.19 8.19 6.45
C CYS A 79 -0.37 8.45 4.95
N ARG A 80 0.07 9.63 4.51
CA ARG A 80 0.14 9.96 3.10
C ARG A 80 1.43 9.40 2.51
N MET A 81 1.30 8.72 1.39
CA MET A 81 2.44 8.22 0.62
C MET A 81 2.65 9.08 -0.62
N THR A 82 3.65 9.94 -0.57
CA THR A 82 4.14 10.69 -1.71
C THR A 82 5.48 10.13 -2.17
N PRO A 83 5.81 10.23 -3.48
CA PRO A 83 7.12 9.81 -3.98
C PRO A 83 8.30 10.43 -3.22
N ALA A 84 8.19 11.72 -2.90
CA ALA A 84 9.25 12.45 -2.20
C ALA A 84 9.40 11.99 -0.74
N GLY A 85 8.27 11.80 -0.02
CA GLY A 85 8.25 11.33 1.37
C GLY A 85 8.76 9.90 1.49
N ALA A 86 8.25 9.00 0.64
CA ALA A 86 8.66 7.60 0.63
C ALA A 86 10.14 7.43 0.27
N MET A 87 10.66 8.19 -0.69
CA MET A 87 12.07 8.16 -1.06
C MET A 87 12.97 8.63 0.10
N LYS A 88 12.57 9.71 0.80
CA LYS A 88 13.32 10.23 1.96
C LYS A 88 13.41 9.17 3.06
N GLU A 89 12.30 8.57 3.43
CA GLU A 89 12.23 7.56 4.50
C GLU A 89 12.98 6.29 4.12
N TYR A 90 12.76 5.76 2.92
CA TYR A 90 13.44 4.57 2.43
C TYR A 90 14.96 4.75 2.34
N ALA A 91 15.42 5.92 1.89
CA ALA A 91 16.83 6.23 1.84
C ALA A 91 17.45 6.34 3.24
N LEU A 92 16.73 6.87 4.23
CA LEU A 92 17.19 6.90 5.63
C LEU A 92 17.29 5.49 6.23
N LEU A 93 16.35 4.59 5.87
CA LEU A 93 16.39 3.18 6.30
C LEU A 93 17.59 2.43 5.73
N ILE A 94 17.90 2.61 4.44
CA ILE A 94 19.04 1.95 3.78
C ILE A 94 20.38 2.52 4.25
N LEU A 95 20.49 3.83 4.37
CA LEU A 95 21.77 4.49 4.61
C LEU A 95 22.18 4.52 6.09
N ARG A 96 21.29 4.21 7.02
CA ARG A 96 21.50 4.22 8.48
C ARG A 96 22.11 5.53 9.05
N PHE A 97 22.55 6.46 8.19
CA PHE A 97 23.19 7.72 8.58
C PHE A 97 22.53 8.90 7.87
N LYS A 98 21.88 9.77 8.64
CA LYS A 98 21.21 10.99 8.17
C LYS A 98 22.14 11.92 7.38
N ALA A 99 23.42 11.99 7.79
CA ALA A 99 24.44 12.80 7.11
C ALA A 99 24.78 12.29 5.70
N LEU A 100 24.81 10.97 5.50
CA LEU A 100 25.06 10.37 4.19
C LEU A 100 23.86 10.54 3.25
N TYR A 101 22.64 10.49 3.81
CA TYR A 101 21.42 10.82 3.06
C TYR A 101 21.48 12.25 2.51
N THR A 102 21.78 13.23 3.36
CA THR A 102 21.88 14.64 2.96
C THR A 102 22.92 14.85 1.85
N LEU A 103 24.10 14.23 2.00
CA LEU A 103 25.16 14.34 1.01
C LEU A 103 24.79 13.75 -0.37
N VAL A 104 24.11 12.60 -0.37
CA VAL A 104 23.79 11.86 -1.62
C VAL A 104 22.44 12.32 -2.20
N PHE A 105 21.39 12.36 -1.40
CA PHE A 105 20.02 12.54 -1.90
C PHE A 105 19.56 14.01 -1.94
N GLU A 106 20.20 14.92 -1.23
CA GLU A 106 19.92 16.35 -1.35
C GLU A 106 20.70 17.01 -2.49
N ASN A 107 21.68 16.31 -3.06
CA ASN A 107 22.37 16.78 -4.25
C ASN A 107 21.39 16.92 -5.42
N ARG A 108 21.40 18.10 -6.06
CA ARG A 108 20.47 18.47 -7.14
C ARG A 108 20.56 17.51 -8.33
N LEU A 109 21.77 17.05 -8.66
CA LEU A 109 22.03 16.12 -9.77
C LEU A 109 21.46 14.72 -9.46
N VAL A 110 21.67 14.23 -8.25
CA VAL A 110 21.15 12.94 -7.79
C VAL A 110 19.62 12.95 -7.75
N LYS A 111 19.00 14.03 -7.24
CA LYS A 111 17.53 14.20 -7.30
C LYS A 111 16.99 14.15 -8.72
N TYR A 112 17.69 14.80 -9.66
CA TYR A 112 17.28 14.77 -11.07
C TYR A 112 17.42 13.37 -11.67
N LEU A 113 18.53 12.70 -11.42
CA LEU A 113 18.78 11.33 -11.85
C LEU A 113 17.74 10.35 -11.32
N LEU A 114 17.45 10.40 -10.00
CA LEU A 114 16.46 9.53 -9.37
C LEU A 114 15.04 9.76 -9.91
N ARG A 115 14.69 11.01 -10.22
CA ARG A 115 13.40 11.35 -10.87
C ARG A 115 13.30 10.85 -12.32
N SER A 116 14.44 10.62 -12.96
CA SER A 116 14.50 10.12 -14.34
C SER A 116 14.41 8.59 -14.45
N ILE A 117 14.47 7.87 -13.32
CA ILE A 117 14.28 6.41 -13.30
C ILE A 117 12.77 6.13 -13.23
N PRO A 118 12.18 5.56 -14.31
CA PRO A 118 10.77 5.20 -14.29
C PRO A 118 10.46 4.26 -13.11
N SER A 119 9.32 4.47 -12.50
CA SER A 119 8.78 3.61 -11.42
C SER A 119 9.59 3.54 -10.10
N LEU A 120 10.67 4.31 -9.95
CA LEU A 120 11.41 4.36 -8.67
C LEU A 120 10.54 4.91 -7.54
N ALA A 121 9.67 5.86 -7.85
CA ALA A 121 8.73 6.43 -6.91
C ALA A 121 7.74 5.37 -6.38
N GLU A 122 7.21 4.56 -7.27
CA GLU A 122 6.29 3.46 -6.92
C GLU A 122 7.00 2.40 -6.09
N LEU A 123 8.25 2.08 -6.42
CA LEU A 123 9.06 1.13 -5.65
C LEU A 123 9.32 1.62 -4.22
N THR A 124 9.66 2.89 -4.05
CA THR A 124 9.89 3.46 -2.72
C THR A 124 8.62 3.53 -1.89
N MET A 125 7.48 3.83 -2.51
CA MET A 125 6.18 3.79 -1.83
C MET A 125 5.78 2.36 -1.43
N MET A 126 6.04 1.37 -2.30
CA MET A 126 5.84 -0.04 -1.95
C MET A 126 6.77 -0.48 -0.83
N GLY A 127 8.04 -0.04 -0.85
CA GLY A 127 9.01 -0.28 0.22
C GLY A 127 8.54 0.27 1.56
N LYS A 128 7.96 1.46 1.58
CA LYS A 128 7.36 2.05 2.78
C LYS A 128 6.16 1.24 3.26
N ALA A 129 5.25 0.82 2.36
CA ALA A 129 4.11 -0.01 2.71
C ALA A 129 4.55 -1.37 3.28
N TRP A 130 5.55 -2.01 2.66
CA TRP A 130 6.15 -3.25 3.17
C TRP A 130 6.78 -3.06 4.54
N TYR A 131 7.57 -2.00 4.74
CA TYR A 131 8.22 -1.70 6.02
C TYR A 131 7.19 -1.63 7.14
N HIS A 132 6.13 -0.84 6.99
CA HIS A 132 5.10 -0.71 8.02
C HIS A 132 4.28 -1.98 8.24
N THR A 133 4.18 -2.87 7.24
CA THR A 133 3.52 -4.18 7.41
C THR A 133 4.38 -5.14 8.24
N THR A 134 5.71 -4.97 8.20
CA THR A 134 6.67 -5.84 8.89
C THR A 134 7.29 -5.22 10.14
N GLU A 135 6.93 -3.97 10.45
CA GLU A 135 7.45 -3.25 11.63
C GLU A 135 6.93 -3.86 12.92
N THR A 136 7.82 -4.05 13.88
CA THR A 136 7.50 -4.61 15.20
C THR A 136 7.77 -3.60 16.31
N LEU A 137 7.04 -3.76 17.41
CA LEU A 137 7.31 -3.08 18.67
C LEU A 137 8.47 -3.77 19.43
N ASP A 138 8.92 -3.17 20.52
CA ASP A 138 10.03 -3.68 21.33
C ASP A 138 9.75 -5.08 21.92
N ASP A 139 8.47 -5.42 22.11
CA ASP A 139 8.02 -6.75 22.57
C ASP A 139 7.94 -7.79 21.46
N GLY A 140 8.31 -7.44 20.21
CA GLY A 140 8.24 -8.30 19.03
C GLY A 140 6.86 -8.42 18.40
N SER A 141 5.82 -7.80 18.96
CA SER A 141 4.49 -7.78 18.35
C SER A 141 4.45 -6.85 17.13
N PRO A 142 3.61 -7.13 16.10
CA PRO A 142 3.46 -6.23 14.97
C PRO A 142 3.04 -4.83 15.43
N ARG A 143 3.68 -3.77 14.93
CA ARG A 143 3.26 -2.38 15.22
C ARG A 143 1.85 -2.12 14.71
N TYR A 144 1.57 -2.57 13.50
CA TYR A 144 0.24 -2.59 12.91
C TYR A 144 -0.17 -4.02 12.62
N THR A 145 -1.33 -4.43 13.11
CA THR A 145 -1.88 -5.75 12.81
C THR A 145 -2.49 -5.81 11.42
N ARG A 146 -2.73 -4.61 10.82
CA ARG A 146 -3.29 -4.46 9.49
C ARG A 146 -2.79 -3.19 8.82
N VAL A 147 -2.38 -3.32 7.58
CA VAL A 147 -2.06 -2.19 6.69
C VAL A 147 -3.02 -2.21 5.50
N VAL A 148 -3.78 -1.13 5.33
CA VAL A 148 -4.72 -0.95 4.22
C VAL A 148 -4.15 0.12 3.28
N VAL A 149 -4.02 -0.21 2.01
CA VAL A 149 -3.50 0.69 0.97
C VAL A 149 -4.65 1.15 0.09
N ASP A 150 -4.95 2.45 0.10
CA ASP A 150 -5.77 3.10 -0.94
C ASP A 150 -4.90 3.30 -2.17
N ALA A 151 -4.94 2.34 -3.09
CA ALA A 151 -4.06 2.29 -4.24
C ALA A 151 -4.41 3.36 -5.29
N PRO A 152 -3.46 3.74 -6.18
CA PRO A 152 -3.77 4.59 -7.33
C PRO A 152 -4.75 3.90 -8.30
N ALA A 153 -5.20 4.61 -9.35
CA ALA A 153 -6.12 4.07 -10.34
C ALA A 153 -5.54 2.83 -11.06
N THR A 154 -6.42 1.96 -11.59
CA THR A 154 -6.17 0.59 -12.06
C THR A 154 -4.83 0.39 -12.78
N GLY A 155 -4.50 1.18 -13.82
CA GLY A 155 -3.24 1.03 -14.56
C GLY A 155 -2.00 1.27 -13.70
N HIS A 156 -2.02 2.28 -12.85
CA HIS A 156 -0.94 2.56 -11.90
C HIS A 156 -0.90 1.54 -10.76
N ALA A 157 -2.04 0.97 -10.37
CA ALA A 157 -2.09 -0.07 -9.34
C ALA A 157 -1.39 -1.36 -9.81
N MET A 158 -1.59 -1.76 -11.06
CA MET A 158 -0.89 -2.91 -11.65
C MET A 158 0.61 -2.72 -11.62
N THR A 159 1.11 -1.55 -12.05
CA THR A 159 2.53 -1.21 -12.01
C THR A 159 3.05 -1.19 -10.58
N PHE A 160 2.34 -0.51 -9.66
CA PHE A 160 2.70 -0.40 -8.25
C PHE A 160 2.88 -1.77 -7.59
N LEU A 161 1.97 -2.72 -7.84
CA LEU A 161 2.00 -4.05 -7.24
C LEU A 161 3.04 -4.98 -7.88
N SER A 162 3.27 -4.89 -9.20
CA SER A 162 4.20 -5.78 -9.91
C SER A 162 5.67 -5.37 -9.79
N LEU A 163 5.92 -4.12 -9.41
CA LEU A 163 7.25 -3.53 -9.51
C LEU A 163 8.30 -4.24 -8.66
N SER A 164 7.92 -4.69 -7.45
CA SER A 164 8.83 -5.42 -6.57
C SER A 164 9.34 -6.70 -7.21
N ARG A 165 8.48 -7.46 -7.90
CA ARG A 165 8.88 -8.68 -8.63
C ARG A 165 9.74 -8.34 -9.84
N ILE A 166 9.37 -7.35 -10.63
CA ILE A 166 10.17 -6.89 -11.79
C ILE A 166 11.58 -6.50 -11.35
N VAL A 167 11.70 -5.74 -10.26
CA VAL A 167 13.01 -5.32 -9.75
C VAL A 167 13.80 -6.51 -9.20
N ALA A 168 13.16 -7.42 -8.45
CA ALA A 168 13.81 -8.63 -7.95
C ALA A 168 14.41 -9.50 -9.08
N ASP A 169 13.73 -9.55 -10.24
CA ASP A 169 14.16 -10.38 -11.37
C ASP A 169 15.30 -9.75 -12.18
N VAL A 170 15.38 -8.41 -12.23
CA VAL A 170 16.31 -7.68 -13.11
C VAL A 170 17.56 -7.21 -12.38
N VAL A 171 17.45 -6.88 -11.08
CA VAL A 171 18.56 -6.26 -10.32
C VAL A 171 19.60 -7.32 -9.92
N PRO A 172 20.91 -7.02 -10.07
CA PRO A 172 21.98 -7.90 -9.58
C PRO A 172 21.88 -8.16 -8.07
N PRO A 173 22.46 -9.28 -7.59
CA PRO A 173 22.51 -9.60 -6.16
C PRO A 173 23.03 -8.45 -5.31
N GLY A 174 22.29 -8.11 -4.24
CA GLY A 174 22.60 -7.00 -3.35
C GLY A 174 21.42 -6.60 -2.47
N VAL A 175 21.60 -5.54 -1.68
CA VAL A 175 20.59 -5.06 -0.73
C VAL A 175 19.24 -4.74 -1.39
N LEU A 176 19.28 -4.12 -2.58
CA LEU A 176 18.07 -3.77 -3.33
C LEU A 176 17.31 -5.01 -3.80
N LYS A 177 18.02 -6.03 -4.28
CA LYS A 177 17.40 -7.30 -4.70
C LYS A 177 16.71 -7.98 -3.52
N VAL A 178 17.40 -8.11 -2.39
CA VAL A 178 16.84 -8.71 -1.17
C VAL A 178 15.61 -7.96 -0.69
N ALA A 179 15.62 -6.63 -0.73
CA ALA A 179 14.46 -5.82 -0.37
C ALA A 179 13.29 -6.04 -1.34
N ALA A 180 13.55 -6.05 -2.64
CA ALA A 180 12.53 -6.29 -3.66
C ALA A 180 11.91 -7.69 -3.56
N GLU A 181 12.72 -8.73 -3.29
CA GLU A 181 12.26 -10.11 -3.05
C GLU A 181 11.34 -10.20 -1.83
N LYS A 182 11.67 -9.51 -0.73
CA LYS A 182 10.83 -9.48 0.47
C LYS A 182 9.50 -8.77 0.23
N MET A 183 9.51 -7.66 -0.51
CA MET A 183 8.28 -6.95 -0.90
C MET A 183 7.41 -7.83 -1.81
N ALA A 184 8.01 -8.50 -2.80
CA ALA A 184 7.31 -9.42 -3.70
C ALA A 184 6.70 -10.59 -2.92
N ALA A 185 7.44 -11.17 -1.99
CA ALA A 185 6.97 -12.26 -1.13
C ALA A 185 5.74 -11.86 -0.29
N LEU A 186 5.69 -10.62 0.24
CA LEU A 186 4.51 -10.13 0.94
C LEU A 186 3.29 -10.06 0.00
N ILE A 187 3.46 -9.46 -1.19
CA ILE A 187 2.36 -9.31 -2.16
C ILE A 187 1.82 -10.67 -2.59
N GLU A 188 2.72 -11.62 -2.86
CA GLU A 188 2.41 -12.96 -3.36
C GLU A 188 1.92 -13.93 -2.25
N SER A 189 1.96 -13.51 -0.99
CA SER A 189 1.46 -14.33 0.12
C SER A 189 -0.06 -14.39 0.13
N PRO A 190 -0.70 -15.53 -0.15
CA PRO A 190 -2.15 -15.65 -0.11
C PRO A 190 -2.71 -15.64 1.32
N ILE A 191 -1.84 -15.72 2.32
CA ILE A 191 -2.21 -15.69 3.74
C ILE A 191 -2.17 -14.25 4.26
N ASP A 192 -1.13 -13.48 3.89
CA ASP A 192 -0.88 -12.17 4.45
C ASP A 192 -1.52 -11.04 3.63
N SER A 193 -1.71 -11.26 2.31
CA SER A 193 -2.10 -10.20 1.38
C SER A 193 -3.38 -10.51 0.62
N CYS A 194 -4.15 -9.46 0.31
CA CYS A 194 -5.26 -9.54 -0.64
C CYS A 194 -5.52 -8.21 -1.36
N LEU A 195 -6.12 -8.34 -2.54
CA LEU A 195 -6.57 -7.23 -3.36
C LEU A 195 -8.10 -7.14 -3.32
N HIS A 196 -8.62 -6.03 -2.81
CA HIS A 196 -10.03 -5.68 -2.88
C HIS A 196 -10.30 -4.86 -4.14
N LEU A 197 -11.40 -5.19 -4.83
CA LEU A 197 -11.77 -4.55 -6.08
C LEU A 197 -13.03 -3.71 -5.89
N VAL A 198 -12.99 -2.47 -6.37
CA VAL A 198 -14.13 -1.55 -6.32
C VAL A 198 -14.52 -1.17 -7.73
N ALA A 199 -15.81 -1.31 -8.05
CA ALA A 199 -16.38 -0.91 -9.32
C ALA A 199 -17.72 -0.20 -9.15
N LEU A 200 -18.13 0.60 -10.14
CA LEU A 200 -19.52 1.01 -10.33
C LEU A 200 -20.23 -0.02 -11.22
N PRO A 201 -21.58 -0.12 -11.18
CA PRO A 201 -22.35 -1.01 -12.04
C PRO A 201 -22.41 -0.46 -13.49
N GLU A 202 -21.24 -0.24 -14.07
CA GLU A 202 -21.03 0.25 -15.42
C GLU A 202 -20.02 -0.64 -16.14
N GLU A 203 -20.13 -0.76 -17.47
CA GLU A 203 -19.32 -1.67 -18.29
C GLU A 203 -17.82 -1.46 -18.10
N MET A 204 -17.34 -0.22 -18.23
CA MET A 204 -15.91 0.08 -18.14
C MET A 204 -15.30 -0.21 -16.77
N PRO A 205 -15.88 0.28 -15.63
CA PRO A 205 -15.35 -0.04 -14.30
C PRO A 205 -15.36 -1.53 -13.97
N VAL A 206 -16.37 -2.25 -14.41
CA VAL A 206 -16.48 -3.70 -14.20
C VAL A 206 -15.40 -4.43 -14.99
N ASN A 207 -15.22 -4.11 -16.28
CA ASN A 207 -14.18 -4.73 -17.11
C ASN A 207 -12.78 -4.47 -16.55
N GLU A 208 -12.46 -3.22 -16.15
CA GLU A 208 -11.17 -2.91 -15.52
C GLU A 208 -10.97 -3.67 -14.21
N ALA A 209 -12.01 -3.83 -13.39
CA ALA A 209 -11.92 -4.62 -12.16
C ALA A 209 -11.68 -6.10 -12.43
N LEU A 210 -12.32 -6.68 -13.44
CA LEU A 210 -12.10 -8.06 -13.88
C LEU A 210 -10.69 -8.26 -14.44
N GLU A 211 -10.20 -7.34 -15.26
CA GLU A 211 -8.82 -7.37 -15.78
C GLU A 211 -7.81 -7.34 -14.62
N LEU A 212 -8.03 -6.48 -13.62
CA LEU A 212 -7.18 -6.39 -12.45
C LEU A 212 -7.24 -7.66 -11.59
N ALA A 213 -8.41 -8.30 -11.47
CA ALA A 213 -8.54 -9.58 -10.79
C ALA A 213 -7.73 -10.69 -11.49
N VAL A 214 -7.85 -10.77 -12.82
CA VAL A 214 -7.10 -11.75 -13.63
C VAL A 214 -5.60 -11.48 -13.55
N PHE A 215 -5.18 -10.22 -13.64
CA PHE A 215 -3.78 -9.82 -13.50
C PHE A 215 -3.23 -10.19 -12.12
N SER A 216 -3.96 -9.86 -11.06
CA SER A 216 -3.58 -10.18 -9.68
C SER A 216 -3.37 -11.69 -9.49
N ALA A 217 -4.32 -12.50 -9.94
CA ALA A 217 -4.24 -13.96 -9.81
C ALA A 217 -3.11 -14.59 -10.65
N LYS A 218 -2.94 -14.14 -11.91
CA LYS A 218 -2.01 -14.78 -12.86
C LYS A 218 -0.57 -14.25 -12.79
N LYS A 219 -0.39 -12.97 -12.44
CA LYS A 219 0.93 -12.31 -12.48
C LYS A 219 1.50 -12.01 -11.12
N LEU A 220 0.64 -11.70 -10.14
CA LEU A 220 1.06 -11.36 -8.79
C LEU A 220 0.88 -12.50 -7.80
N HIS A 221 0.15 -13.55 -8.17
CA HIS A 221 -0.27 -14.63 -7.26
C HIS A 221 -0.95 -14.13 -5.98
N MET A 222 -1.42 -12.87 -6.00
CA MET A 222 -2.05 -12.20 -4.87
C MET A 222 -3.51 -12.65 -4.76
N ALA A 223 -3.95 -12.98 -3.57
CA ALA A 223 -5.32 -13.40 -3.33
C ALA A 223 -6.31 -12.26 -3.63
N THR A 224 -7.41 -12.58 -4.31
CA THR A 224 -8.53 -11.65 -4.45
C THR A 224 -9.32 -11.60 -3.15
N GLY A 225 -9.49 -10.41 -2.61
CA GLY A 225 -10.28 -10.13 -1.41
C GLY A 225 -11.77 -10.09 -1.69
N ILE A 226 -12.41 -8.97 -1.40
CA ILE A 226 -13.83 -8.72 -1.71
C ILE A 226 -13.96 -7.86 -2.97
N GLY A 227 -15.03 -8.08 -3.73
CA GLY A 227 -15.52 -7.17 -4.75
C GLY A 227 -16.62 -6.28 -4.16
N VAL A 228 -16.50 -4.97 -4.34
CA VAL A 228 -17.50 -3.98 -3.92
C VAL A 228 -18.07 -3.32 -5.15
N MET A 229 -19.38 -3.44 -5.31
CA MET A 229 -20.14 -2.68 -6.29
C MET A 229 -20.72 -1.46 -5.55
N ASN A 230 -20.24 -0.25 -5.89
CA ASN A 230 -20.59 0.98 -5.16
C ASN A 230 -21.68 1.75 -5.90
#